data_4472f716d1502422c8a2ddfeb88b8dbc
#
_entry.id   4472f716d1502422c8a2ddfeb88b8dbc
#
_cell.length_a   1.000
_cell.length_b   1.000
_cell.length_c   1.000
_cell.angle_alpha   90.00
_cell.angle_beta   90.00
_cell.angle_gamma   90.00
#
_symmetry.space_group_name_H-M   'P 1'
#
loop_
_entity.id
_entity.type
_entity.pdbx_description
1 polymer ?
#
loop_
_entity_poly.entity_id
_entity_poly.type
_entity_poly.pdbx_seq_one_letter_code
_entity_poly.pdbx_strand_id
1 'polypeptide(L)'
;MLFIAGSLAFGCKSAKETNATVSTNEKTIEKKLQQNWVLENLNGKVVTEKDFSSLPKIVMNPATFSGSTGCNAIKGNLLSKGEGQIQFLNLTSETKKCDAKKEAEFLQLLRTNSGYSIKENKLFLSNQFGLTMSFKKG
;
A
#
# COMPACT_ATOMS: atom_id res chain seq x y z
N MET A 1 61.05 5.43 31.69
CA MET A 1 60.48 5.37 31.32
C MET A 1 59.39 5.00 30.97
N LEU A 2 58.55 4.91 30.62
CA LEU A 2 57.63 4.54 30.36
C LEU A 2 56.70 4.62 29.64
N PHE A 3 55.97 4.38 29.27
CA PHE A 3 55.02 4.37 28.66
C PHE A 3 53.99 3.98 28.25
N ILE A 4 53.25 3.91 28.02
CA ILE A 4 52.30 3.73 27.78
C ILE A 4 51.49 3.65 27.00
N ALA A 5 50.85 3.30 26.72
CA ALA A 5 50.21 3.01 26.14
C ALA A 5 49.00 3.01 25.81
N GLY A 6 48.35 3.00 25.72
CA GLY A 6 47.37 3.24 25.24
C GLY A 6 46.41 2.91 24.49
N SER A 7 45.85 2.33 24.39
CA SER A 7 45.08 1.94 23.84
C SER A 7 44.03 2.06 23.30
N LEU A 8 43.44 2.14 23.10
CA LEU A 8 42.50 2.22 22.62
C LEU A 8 41.55 1.72 22.00
N ALA A 9 40.89 1.41 21.98
CA ALA A 9 40.06 0.94 21.48
C ALA A 9 39.03 1.13 20.94
N PHE A 10 38.41 1.14 20.70
CA PHE A 10 37.42 1.41 20.20
C PHE A 10 36.54 0.86 19.59
N GLY A 11 36.02 0.63 19.67
CA GLY A 11 35.17 0.06 19.22
C GLY A 11 34.20 0.23 18.50
N CYS A 12 33.64 0.46 18.32
CA CYS A 12 32.79 0.82 17.49
C CYS A 12 31.88 0.01 16.99
N LYS A 13 31.56 -0.69 17.05
CA LYS A 13 30.69 -1.38 16.66
C LYS A 13 29.48 -0.99 16.34
N SER A 14 28.87 -0.76 16.83
CA SER A 14 27.66 -0.31 16.59
C SER A 14 27.16 -0.20 15.27
N ALA A 15 27.67 0.25 14.50
CA ALA A 15 27.14 0.43 13.25
C ALA A 15 26.31 -0.62 12.71
N LYS A 16 26.66 -1.79 12.80
CA LYS A 16 25.94 -2.75 12.23
C LYS A 16 24.59 -2.84 12.54
N GLU A 17 24.23 -2.73 13.61
CA GLU A 17 22.92 -2.95 13.87
C GLU A 17 22.07 -2.05 13.13
N THR A 18 22.42 -0.92 12.95
CA THR A 18 21.53 -0.02 12.35
C THR A 18 21.15 -0.41 10.98
N ASN A 19 22.04 -0.89 10.24
CA ASN A 19 21.70 -1.26 8.95
C ASN A 19 20.71 -2.27 8.84
N ALA A 20 20.80 -3.26 9.53
CA ALA A 20 19.88 -4.34 9.45
C ALA A 20 18.48 -3.87 9.66
N THR A 21 18.28 -3.07 10.63
CA THR A 21 16.97 -2.68 10.93
C THR A 21 16.34 -1.89 9.85
N VAL A 22 17.04 -1.04 9.26
CA VAL A 22 16.49 -0.22 8.26
C VAL A 22 15.88 -0.98 7.13
N SER A 23 16.58 -1.91 6.62
CA SER A 23 16.09 -2.60 5.46
C SER A 23 14.82 -3.37 5.73
N THR A 24 14.65 -3.90 6.90
CA THR A 24 13.46 -4.67 7.13
C THR A 24 12.24 -3.81 7.21
N ASN A 25 12.36 -2.61 7.70
CA ASN A 25 11.19 -1.79 7.86
C ASN A 25 10.59 -1.30 6.58
N GLU A 26 11.35 -1.24 5.57
CA GLU A 26 10.83 -0.73 4.34
C GLU A 26 9.87 -1.61 3.63
N LYS A 27 9.75 -2.84 4.03
CA LYS A 27 8.96 -3.75 3.26
C LYS A 27 7.52 -3.91 3.66
N THR A 28 7.16 -3.48 4.82
CA THR A 28 5.78 -3.67 5.27
C THR A 28 5.06 -2.33 5.35
N ILE A 29 3.75 -2.39 5.22
CA ILE A 29 2.95 -1.18 5.30
C ILE A 29 2.56 -0.91 6.76
N GLU A 30 2.16 0.30 7.02
CA GLU A 30 1.78 0.70 8.37
C GLU A 30 0.55 -0.04 8.85
N LYS A 31 0.46 -0.24 10.15
CA LYS A 31 -0.65 -0.97 10.71
C LYS A 31 -2.00 -0.36 10.41
N LYS A 32 -2.10 0.93 10.38
CA LYS A 32 -3.38 1.57 10.13
C LYS A 32 -3.91 1.30 8.74
N LEU A 33 -3.07 0.85 7.83
CA LEU A 33 -3.51 0.46 6.50
C LEU A 33 -4.02 -0.98 6.46
N GLN A 34 -3.64 -1.78 7.45
CA GLN A 34 -3.90 -3.21 7.43
C GLN A 34 -5.32 -3.54 7.87
N GLN A 35 -6.26 -3.28 7.01
CA GLN A 35 -7.66 -3.52 7.31
C GLN A 35 -8.44 -3.67 6.01
N ASN A 36 -9.75 -3.79 6.12
CA ASN A 36 -10.62 -3.93 4.96
C ASN A 36 -11.05 -2.55 4.51
N TRP A 37 -10.94 -2.30 3.22
CA TRP A 37 -11.30 -1.02 2.64
C TRP A 37 -12.31 -1.22 1.52
N VAL A 38 -13.35 -0.39 1.50
CA VAL A 38 -14.39 -0.45 0.47
C VAL A 38 -14.34 0.83 -0.34
N LEU A 39 -14.32 0.71 -1.65
CA LEU A 39 -14.21 1.89 -2.53
C LEU A 39 -15.41 2.80 -2.39
N GLU A 40 -15.16 4.08 -2.30
CA GLU A 40 -16.18 5.08 -2.15
C GLU A 40 -16.18 6.09 -3.30
N ASN A 41 -15.00 6.52 -3.72
CA ASN A 41 -14.85 7.45 -4.83
C ASN A 41 -13.79 7.00 -5.79
N LEU A 42 -14.01 7.28 -7.07
CA LEU A 42 -13.07 6.98 -8.12
C LEU A 42 -12.95 8.22 -9.00
N ASN A 43 -11.76 8.80 -9.07
CA ASN A 43 -11.51 10.02 -9.83
C ASN A 43 -12.50 11.13 -9.51
N GLY A 44 -12.78 11.30 -8.21
CA GLY A 44 -13.63 12.39 -7.76
C GLY A 44 -15.12 12.16 -7.83
N LYS A 45 -15.52 10.95 -8.26
CA LYS A 45 -16.95 10.65 -8.35
C LYS A 45 -17.31 9.52 -7.42
N VAL A 46 -18.46 9.65 -6.77
CA VAL A 46 -18.95 8.58 -5.90
C VAL A 46 -19.31 7.40 -6.78
N VAL A 47 -18.84 6.21 -6.39
CA VAL A 47 -19.13 5.00 -7.15
C VAL A 47 -20.35 4.30 -6.59
N THR A 48 -20.99 3.51 -7.44
CA THR A 48 -22.15 2.73 -7.04
C THR A 48 -21.95 1.30 -7.53
N GLU A 49 -22.82 0.42 -7.07
CA GLU A 49 -22.74 -0.97 -7.49
C GLU A 49 -22.92 -1.11 -9.00
N LYS A 50 -23.63 -0.17 -9.61
CA LYS A 50 -23.84 -0.26 -11.06
C LYS A 50 -22.56 -0.10 -11.84
N ASP A 51 -21.56 0.55 -11.25
CA ASP A 51 -20.29 0.75 -11.94
C ASP A 51 -19.43 -0.49 -11.90
N PHE A 52 -19.69 -1.40 -10.96
CA PHE A 52 -18.80 -2.54 -10.69
C PHE A 52 -19.49 -3.87 -10.46
N SER A 53 -20.78 -3.97 -10.56
CA SER A 53 -21.59 -5.14 -10.14
C SER A 53 -21.75 -5.18 -8.63
N SER A 54 -20.69 -4.96 -7.88
CA SER A 54 -20.75 -4.71 -6.45
C SER A 54 -19.54 -3.82 -6.14
N LEU A 55 -19.51 -3.22 -4.97
CA LEU A 55 -18.44 -2.27 -4.67
C LEU A 55 -17.10 -2.97 -4.51
N PRO A 56 -16.04 -2.44 -5.09
CA PRO A 56 -14.71 -3.00 -4.91
C PRO A 56 -14.25 -2.94 -3.46
N LYS A 57 -13.49 -3.95 -3.07
CA LYS A 57 -12.94 -4.06 -1.71
C LYS A 57 -11.50 -4.48 -1.78
N ILE A 58 -10.71 -4.01 -0.85
CA ILE A 58 -9.32 -4.40 -0.72
C ILE A 58 -9.04 -4.72 0.74
N VAL A 59 -8.39 -5.85 0.97
CA VAL A 59 -7.92 -6.22 2.30
C VAL A 59 -6.40 -6.09 2.25
N MET A 60 -5.84 -5.29 3.13
CA MET A 60 -4.40 -5.08 3.16
C MET A 60 -3.78 -5.80 4.35
N ASN A 61 -2.73 -6.55 4.07
CA ASN A 61 -1.92 -7.24 5.07
C ASN A 61 -0.54 -6.61 5.06
N PRO A 62 0.36 -6.99 5.96
CA PRO A 62 1.67 -6.31 6.02
C PRO A 62 2.43 -6.21 4.71
N ALA A 63 2.35 -7.22 3.86
CA ALA A 63 3.12 -7.21 2.61
C ALA A 63 2.31 -7.65 1.39
N THR A 64 1.01 -7.92 1.55
CA THR A 64 0.19 -8.41 0.46
C THR A 64 -1.19 -7.79 0.52
N PHE A 65 -1.90 -7.86 -0.58
CA PHE A 65 -3.29 -7.46 -0.58
C PHE A 65 -4.13 -8.48 -1.34
N SER A 66 -5.40 -8.53 -1.02
CA SER A 66 -6.36 -9.31 -1.77
C SER A 66 -7.65 -8.52 -1.79
N GLY A 67 -8.57 -8.89 -2.64
CA GLY A 67 -9.83 -8.18 -2.68
C GLY A 67 -10.62 -8.54 -3.91
N SER A 68 -11.46 -7.63 -4.31
CA SER A 68 -12.36 -7.84 -5.44
C SER A 68 -12.61 -6.50 -6.13
N THR A 69 -12.74 -6.56 -7.45
CA THR A 69 -13.16 -5.38 -8.20
C THR A 69 -14.67 -5.21 -8.10
N GLY A 70 -15.33 -6.07 -7.35
CA GLY A 70 -16.78 -6.14 -7.36
C GLY A 70 -17.26 -7.23 -8.30
N CYS A 71 -16.38 -7.74 -9.13
CA CYS A 71 -16.68 -8.82 -10.08
C CYS A 71 -15.56 -9.85 -10.05
N ASN A 72 -14.32 -9.40 -10.12
CA ASN A 72 -13.17 -10.30 -10.20
C ASN A 72 -12.32 -10.22 -8.95
N ALA A 73 -11.84 -11.37 -8.48
CA ALA A 73 -10.94 -11.40 -7.34
C ALA A 73 -9.57 -10.90 -7.77
N ILE A 74 -8.92 -10.16 -6.90
CA ILE A 74 -7.59 -9.61 -7.17
C ILE A 74 -6.67 -9.92 -5.99
N LYS A 75 -5.40 -9.94 -6.26
CA LYS A 75 -4.38 -10.10 -5.23
C LYS A 75 -3.03 -9.62 -5.73
N GLY A 76 -2.12 -9.43 -4.81
CA GLY A 76 -0.77 -8.99 -5.15
C GLY A 76 0.02 -8.64 -3.92
N ASN A 77 1.05 -7.86 -4.13
CA ASN A 77 1.97 -7.47 -3.06
C ASN A 77 1.86 -5.99 -2.78
N LEU A 78 2.19 -5.61 -1.56
CA LEU A 78 2.22 -4.21 -1.15
C LEU A 78 3.65 -3.84 -0.79
N LEU A 79 4.07 -2.67 -1.20
CA LEU A 79 5.38 -2.15 -0.88
C LEU A 79 5.25 -0.73 -0.38
N SER A 80 5.86 -0.43 0.75
CA SER A 80 5.93 0.94 1.25
C SER A 80 7.39 1.38 1.22
N LYS A 81 7.65 2.48 0.54
CA LYS A 81 9.00 3.02 0.48
C LYS A 81 9.21 4.14 1.48
N GLY A 82 8.22 4.40 2.29
CA GLY A 82 8.31 5.45 3.29
C GLY A 82 6.92 5.90 3.67
N GLU A 83 6.86 6.84 4.58
CA GLU A 83 5.61 7.33 5.08
C GLU A 83 4.80 7.96 3.97
N GLY A 84 3.54 7.63 3.87
CA GLY A 84 2.67 8.18 2.85
C GLY A 84 2.83 7.57 1.47
N GLN A 85 3.64 6.52 1.34
CA GLN A 85 3.86 5.88 0.06
C GLN A 85 3.44 4.42 0.10
N ILE A 86 2.75 3.98 -0.94
CA ILE A 86 2.36 2.59 -1.04
C ILE A 86 2.19 2.24 -2.51
N GLN A 87 2.69 1.08 -2.89
CA GLN A 87 2.55 0.58 -4.25
C GLN A 87 1.90 -0.78 -4.23
N PHE A 88 1.06 -1.02 -5.22
CA PHE A 88 0.40 -2.31 -5.41
C PHE A 88 1.13 -3.00 -6.54
N LEU A 89 1.87 -4.05 -6.21
CA LEU A 89 2.73 -4.73 -7.16
C LEU A 89 2.22 -6.12 -7.48
N ASN A 90 2.59 -6.61 -8.64
CA ASN A 90 2.23 -7.96 -9.06
C ASN A 90 0.73 -8.23 -8.97
N LEU A 91 -0.06 -7.22 -9.31
CA LEU A 91 -1.50 -7.35 -9.23
C LEU A 91 -2.00 -8.32 -10.28
N THR A 92 -2.71 -9.34 -9.84
CA THR A 92 -3.36 -10.28 -10.73
C THR A 92 -4.85 -10.24 -10.49
N SER A 93 -5.62 -10.48 -11.51
CA SER A 93 -7.07 -10.41 -11.44
C SER A 93 -7.68 -11.56 -12.22
N GLU A 94 -8.78 -12.09 -11.72
CA GLU A 94 -9.60 -12.99 -12.52
C GLU A 94 -10.12 -12.18 -13.71
N THR A 95 -10.61 -12.88 -14.70
CA THR A 95 -11.06 -12.24 -15.91
C THR A 95 -12.48 -12.65 -16.28
N LYS A 96 -13.33 -12.78 -15.30
CA LYS A 96 -14.73 -13.06 -15.57
C LYS A 96 -15.37 -11.85 -16.23
N LYS A 97 -16.35 -12.08 -17.08
CA LYS A 97 -17.06 -11.00 -17.71
C LYS A 97 -18.23 -10.59 -16.84
N CYS A 98 -18.25 -9.33 -16.47
CA CYS A 98 -19.30 -8.77 -15.66
C CYS A 98 -19.68 -7.42 -16.24
N ASP A 99 -20.83 -6.93 -15.84
CA ASP A 99 -21.22 -5.59 -16.26
C ASP A 99 -20.59 -4.61 -15.27
N ALA A 100 -19.28 -4.45 -15.42
CA ALA A 100 -18.48 -3.63 -14.50
C ALA A 100 -17.74 -2.58 -15.31
N LYS A 101 -18.42 -1.50 -15.63
CA LYS A 101 -17.90 -0.51 -16.57
C LYS A 101 -16.63 0.18 -16.09
N LYS A 102 -16.43 0.28 -14.81
CA LYS A 102 -15.26 0.98 -14.29
C LYS A 102 -14.18 0.07 -13.74
N GLU A 103 -14.31 -1.22 -14.00
CA GLU A 103 -13.31 -2.16 -13.49
C GLU A 103 -11.91 -1.88 -14.01
N ALA A 104 -11.80 -1.64 -15.32
CA ALA A 104 -10.49 -1.41 -15.91
C ALA A 104 -9.84 -0.16 -15.33
N GLU A 105 -10.62 0.89 -15.14
CA GLU A 105 -10.10 2.12 -14.57
C GLU A 105 -9.61 1.89 -13.13
N PHE A 106 -10.38 1.17 -12.35
CA PHE A 106 -10.01 0.86 -10.98
C PHE A 106 -8.68 0.09 -10.93
N LEU A 107 -8.54 -0.92 -11.77
CA LEU A 107 -7.31 -1.72 -11.81
C LEU A 107 -6.12 -0.88 -12.25
N GLN A 108 -6.32 -0.04 -13.23
CA GLN A 108 -5.26 0.82 -13.72
C GLN A 108 -4.79 1.77 -12.62
N LEU A 109 -5.70 2.35 -11.88
CA LEU A 109 -5.34 3.27 -10.81
C LEU A 109 -4.63 2.57 -9.67
N LEU A 110 -4.99 1.31 -9.37
CA LEU A 110 -4.26 0.56 -8.37
C LEU A 110 -2.83 0.32 -8.84
N ARG A 111 -2.66 -0.05 -10.11
CA ARG A 111 -1.31 -0.34 -10.63
C ARG A 111 -0.40 0.88 -10.66
N THR A 112 -0.97 2.06 -10.76
CA THR A 112 -0.18 3.29 -10.83
C THR A 112 -0.14 4.06 -9.52
N ASN A 113 -0.67 3.47 -8.46
CA ASN A 113 -0.72 4.15 -7.17
C ASN A 113 0.68 4.36 -6.59
N SER A 114 0.89 5.49 -5.97
CA SER A 114 2.18 5.78 -5.35
C SER A 114 2.05 6.35 -3.94
N GLY A 115 0.94 6.97 -3.61
CA GLY A 115 0.82 7.61 -2.31
C GLY A 115 -0.49 7.30 -1.62
N TYR A 116 -0.54 7.57 -0.33
CA TYR A 116 -1.76 7.41 0.43
C TYR A 116 -1.81 8.39 1.61
N SER A 117 -3.00 8.63 2.10
CA SER A 117 -3.18 9.30 3.38
C SER A 117 -4.44 8.72 4.02
N ILE A 118 -4.53 8.81 5.32
CA ILE A 118 -5.69 8.35 6.06
C ILE A 118 -6.22 9.52 6.87
N LYS A 119 -7.48 9.83 6.72
CA LYS A 119 -8.14 10.88 7.48
C LYS A 119 -9.53 10.43 7.84
N GLU A 120 -9.87 10.57 9.10
CA GLU A 120 -11.23 10.25 9.57
C GLU A 120 -11.70 8.88 9.13
N ASN A 121 -10.84 7.90 9.30
CA ASN A 121 -11.15 6.51 8.96
C ASN A 121 -11.41 6.27 7.48
N LYS A 122 -10.88 7.13 6.64
CA LYS A 122 -10.95 6.94 5.19
C LYS A 122 -9.55 6.89 4.63
N LEU A 123 -9.37 6.06 3.62
CA LEU A 123 -8.11 5.92 2.92
C LEU A 123 -8.19 6.67 1.60
N PHE A 124 -7.20 7.52 1.36
CA PHE A 124 -7.10 8.26 0.10
C PHE A 124 -5.86 7.77 -0.64
N LEU A 125 -6.03 7.35 -1.87
CA LEU A 125 -4.93 6.90 -2.72
C LEU A 125 -4.65 7.94 -3.79
N SER A 126 -3.38 8.05 -4.18
CA SER A 126 -2.98 9.07 -5.15
C SER A 126 -1.86 8.55 -6.04
N ASN A 127 -1.70 9.18 -7.17
CA ASN A 127 -0.56 8.95 -8.05
C ASN A 127 0.08 10.30 -8.33
N GLN A 128 1.00 10.35 -9.29
CA GLN A 128 1.71 11.59 -9.58
C GLN A 128 0.80 12.72 -10.04
N PHE A 129 -0.40 12.44 -10.44
CA PHE A 129 -1.32 13.48 -10.90
C PHE A 129 -2.31 13.91 -9.83
N GLY A 130 -2.28 13.31 -8.66
CA GLY A 130 -3.14 13.70 -7.56
C GLY A 130 -4.00 12.57 -7.04
N LEU A 131 -5.05 12.93 -6.32
CA LEU A 131 -5.94 11.97 -5.69
C LEU A 131 -6.73 11.19 -6.72
N THR A 132 -6.74 9.88 -6.59
CA THR A 132 -7.44 9.02 -7.54
C THR A 132 -8.62 8.28 -6.94
N MET A 133 -8.50 7.83 -5.71
CA MET A 133 -9.55 7.01 -5.09
C MET A 133 -9.66 7.29 -3.61
N SER A 134 -10.83 7.06 -3.07
CA SER A 134 -10.97 7.04 -1.61
C SER A 134 -11.80 5.83 -1.20
N PHE A 135 -11.48 5.32 -0.04
CA PHE A 135 -12.11 4.13 0.51
C PHE A 135 -12.55 4.40 1.94
N LYS A 136 -13.56 3.69 2.38
CA LYS A 136 -13.97 3.73 3.78
C LYS A 136 -13.70 2.37 4.39
N LYS A 137 -13.66 2.29 5.69
CA LYS A 137 -13.47 1.02 6.36
C LYS A 137 -14.65 0.11 6.08
N GLY A 138 -14.35 -1.15 5.82
CA GLY A 138 -15.38 -2.14 5.53
C GLY A 138 -15.83 -2.90 6.74
#